data_73d6c10e51628d54c5679b5467cf639c
#
_entry.id   73d6c10e51628d54c5679b5467cf639c
#
_cell.length_a   1.000
_cell.length_b   1.000
_cell.length_c   1.000
_cell.angle_alpha   90.00
_cell.angle_beta   90.00
_cell.angle_gamma   90.00
#
_symmetry.space_group_name_H-M   'P 1'
#
loop_
_entity.id
_entity.type
_entity.pdbx_description
1 polymer ?
#
loop_
_entity_poly.entity_id
_entity_poly.type
_entity_poly.pdbx_seq_one_letter_code
_entity_poly.pdbx_strand_id
1 'polypeptide(L)'
;MKIRNFHKSDFSSVKSIYQQGIDTGNATFQKKAKGWNEWNLSFLSSCRIVAEMDGEVVGWAALSPASNRAVYNGVAEVSIYIAKNYANYGIGNSLLSELISSSENEGIWTLQAGIFPENESSIAIHTKNGFKKLGLRKKLGKMNGVWRDILFMERRSQVVGI
;
A
#
# COMPACT_ATOMS: atom_id res chain seq x y z
N MET A 1 17.43 10.11 -1.76
CA MET A 1 16.07 9.55 -2.03
C MET A 1 15.06 10.67 -2.07
N LYS A 2 14.16 10.64 -3.02
CA LYS A 2 13.11 11.62 -3.19
C LYS A 2 11.74 10.92 -3.25
N ILE A 3 10.77 11.37 -2.47
CA ILE A 3 9.37 10.95 -2.59
C ILE A 3 8.65 12.04 -3.39
N ARG A 4 7.93 11.65 -4.42
CA ARG A 4 7.20 12.57 -5.29
C ARG A 4 5.90 11.96 -5.80
N ASN A 5 5.06 12.81 -6.37
CA ASN A 5 3.84 12.34 -7.01
C ASN A 5 4.16 11.40 -8.19
N PHE A 6 3.30 10.41 -8.34
CA PHE A 6 3.33 9.49 -9.48
C PHE A 6 2.96 10.23 -10.78
N HIS A 7 3.66 9.91 -11.86
CA HIS A 7 3.31 10.28 -13.22
C HIS A 7 3.04 9.03 -14.04
N LYS A 8 2.19 9.11 -15.05
CA LYS A 8 1.87 7.96 -15.90
C LYS A 8 3.12 7.31 -16.51
N SER A 9 4.14 8.10 -16.81
CA SER A 9 5.44 7.61 -17.30
C SER A 9 6.17 6.69 -16.31
N ASP A 10 5.80 6.72 -15.02
CA ASP A 10 6.38 5.83 -13.99
C ASP A 10 5.75 4.44 -14.02
N PHE A 11 4.65 4.25 -14.76
CA PHE A 11 3.85 3.05 -14.62
C PHE A 11 4.60 1.76 -14.96
N SER A 12 5.51 1.77 -15.93
CA SER A 12 6.29 0.57 -16.26
C SER A 12 7.12 0.11 -15.06
N SER A 13 7.73 1.05 -14.32
CA SER A 13 8.47 0.75 -13.09
C SER A 13 7.54 0.31 -11.97
N VAL A 14 6.41 0.99 -11.79
CA VAL A 14 5.39 0.60 -10.81
C VAL A 14 4.91 -0.82 -11.04
N LYS A 15 4.60 -1.17 -12.29
CA LYS A 15 4.15 -2.53 -12.67
C LYS A 15 5.23 -3.58 -12.37
N SER A 16 6.47 -3.29 -12.72
CA SER A 16 7.60 -4.19 -12.46
C SER A 16 7.79 -4.43 -10.96
N ILE A 17 7.77 -3.37 -10.16
CA ILE A 17 7.90 -3.45 -8.70
C ILE A 17 6.72 -4.22 -8.08
N TYR A 18 5.52 -3.99 -8.58
CA TYR A 18 4.32 -4.72 -8.18
C TYR A 18 4.50 -6.22 -8.42
N GLN A 19 4.95 -6.61 -9.61
CA GLN A 19 5.20 -8.01 -9.95
C GLN A 19 6.26 -8.64 -9.06
N GLN A 20 7.32 -7.91 -8.71
CA GLN A 20 8.33 -8.38 -7.74
C GLN A 20 7.69 -8.69 -6.38
N GLY A 21 6.78 -7.85 -5.91
CA GLY A 21 6.04 -8.11 -4.67
C GLY A 21 5.15 -9.33 -4.76
N ILE A 22 4.41 -9.48 -5.85
CA ILE A 22 3.58 -10.67 -6.12
C ILE A 22 4.43 -11.95 -6.06
N ASP A 23 5.60 -11.92 -6.67
CA ASP A 23 6.49 -13.07 -6.77
C ASP A 23 7.05 -13.52 -5.43
N THR A 24 7.02 -12.68 -4.41
CA THR A 24 7.40 -13.09 -3.03
C THR A 24 6.43 -14.11 -2.42
N GLY A 25 5.18 -14.12 -2.89
CA GLY A 25 4.12 -14.93 -2.30
C GLY A 25 3.57 -14.41 -0.97
N ASN A 26 4.06 -13.29 -0.46
CA ASN A 26 3.71 -12.74 0.84
C ASN A 26 3.24 -11.28 0.82
N ALA A 27 2.95 -10.73 -0.36
CA ALA A 27 2.55 -9.33 -0.47
C ALA A 27 1.06 -9.15 -0.79
N THR A 28 0.46 -10.04 -1.56
CA THR A 28 -0.91 -9.89 -2.05
C THR A 28 -1.47 -11.23 -2.55
N PHE A 29 -2.79 -11.36 -2.58
CA PHE A 29 -3.47 -12.45 -3.27
C PHE A 29 -3.44 -12.31 -4.80
N GLN A 30 -3.10 -11.14 -5.32
CA GLN A 30 -3.01 -10.88 -6.75
C GLN A 30 -1.98 -11.82 -7.37
N LYS A 31 -2.33 -12.45 -8.50
CA LYS A 31 -1.45 -13.43 -9.18
C LYS A 31 -0.55 -12.79 -10.23
N LYS A 32 -0.98 -11.68 -10.81
CA LYS A 32 -0.28 -10.97 -11.88
C LYS A 32 -0.49 -9.48 -11.72
N ALA A 33 0.55 -8.69 -11.98
CA ALA A 33 0.45 -7.24 -11.94
C ALA A 33 -0.56 -6.74 -12.97
N LYS A 34 -1.43 -5.83 -12.52
CA LYS A 34 -2.46 -5.20 -13.35
C LYS A 34 -1.81 -4.36 -14.45
N GLY A 35 -2.46 -4.29 -15.62
CA GLY A 35 -2.12 -3.32 -16.65
C GLY A 35 -2.57 -1.91 -16.26
N TRP A 36 -2.22 -0.91 -17.08
CA TRP A 36 -2.49 0.49 -16.77
C TRP A 36 -3.98 0.78 -16.49
N ASN A 37 -4.87 0.35 -17.36
CA ASN A 37 -6.30 0.67 -17.21
C ASN A 37 -6.88 0.11 -15.91
N GLU A 38 -6.59 -1.14 -15.61
CA GLU A 38 -7.07 -1.80 -14.39
C GLU A 38 -6.45 -1.17 -13.15
N TRP A 39 -5.13 -0.90 -13.16
CA TRP A 39 -4.43 -0.26 -12.06
C TRP A 39 -5.00 1.14 -11.80
N ASN A 40 -5.18 1.92 -12.87
CA ASN A 40 -5.69 3.30 -12.77
C ASN A 40 -7.11 3.34 -12.20
N LEU A 41 -7.96 2.37 -12.53
CA LEU A 41 -9.31 2.27 -11.99
C LEU A 41 -9.35 1.74 -10.55
N SER A 42 -8.37 0.95 -10.15
CA SER A 42 -8.31 0.32 -8.82
C SER A 42 -7.93 1.30 -7.72
N PHE A 43 -7.16 2.33 -8.03
CA PHE A 43 -6.63 3.26 -7.06
C PHE A 43 -7.26 4.65 -7.21
N LEU A 44 -7.37 5.36 -6.08
CA LEU A 44 -7.75 6.77 -6.09
C LEU A 44 -6.82 7.56 -7.02
N SER A 45 -7.34 8.59 -7.66
CA SER A 45 -6.52 9.46 -8.52
C SER A 45 -5.56 10.35 -7.72
N SER A 46 -5.87 10.60 -6.45
CA SER A 46 -4.99 11.28 -5.49
C SER A 46 -4.16 10.27 -4.70
N CYS A 47 -3.15 10.76 -3.97
CA CYS A 47 -2.32 9.94 -3.08
C CYS A 47 -1.61 8.80 -3.81
N ARG A 48 -1.11 9.08 -5.01
CA ARG A 48 -0.24 8.18 -5.77
C ARG A 48 1.17 8.73 -5.72
N ILE A 49 2.06 8.03 -5.08
CA ILE A 49 3.44 8.51 -4.86
C ILE A 49 4.46 7.45 -5.22
N VAL A 50 5.64 7.90 -5.58
CA VAL A 50 6.79 7.05 -5.88
C VAL A 50 8.01 7.49 -5.10
N ALA A 51 8.88 6.54 -4.79
CA ALA A 51 10.22 6.81 -4.28
C ALA A 51 11.21 6.71 -5.43
N GLU A 52 12.07 7.71 -5.56
CA GLU A 52 13.09 7.80 -6.59
C GLU A 52 14.48 7.84 -5.96
N MET A 53 15.38 7.04 -6.47
CA MET A 53 16.80 7.05 -6.11
C MET A 53 17.63 7.03 -7.39
N ASP A 54 18.58 7.94 -7.50
CA ASP A 54 19.49 8.04 -8.65
C ASP A 54 18.74 8.06 -10.01
N GLY A 55 17.60 8.74 -10.04
CA GLY A 55 16.76 8.85 -11.24
C GLY A 55 15.88 7.65 -11.55
N GLU A 56 15.88 6.63 -10.72
CA GLU A 56 15.06 5.43 -10.90
C GLU A 56 13.95 5.34 -9.85
N VAL A 57 12.76 4.90 -10.27
CA VAL A 57 11.66 4.58 -9.36
C VAL A 57 11.96 3.26 -8.67
N VAL A 58 12.07 3.31 -7.33
CA VAL A 58 12.46 2.16 -6.50
C VAL A 58 11.35 1.70 -5.55
N GLY A 59 10.23 2.39 -5.53
CA GLY A 59 9.07 2.02 -4.73
C GLY A 59 7.87 2.87 -5.07
N TRP A 60 6.69 2.43 -4.69
CA TRP A 60 5.45 3.19 -4.89
C TRP A 60 4.44 2.90 -3.79
N ALA A 61 3.52 3.83 -3.62
CA ALA A 61 2.36 3.66 -2.73
C ALA A 61 1.14 4.33 -3.34
N ALA A 62 -0.02 3.76 -3.06
CA ALA A 62 -1.30 4.28 -3.51
C ALA A 62 -2.42 3.82 -2.56
N LEU A 63 -3.58 4.42 -2.71
CA LEU A 63 -4.77 4.11 -1.92
C LEU A 63 -5.90 3.62 -2.80
N SER A 64 -6.60 2.59 -2.35
CA SER A 64 -7.85 2.15 -2.95
C SER A 64 -9.02 2.44 -2.02
N PRO A 65 -10.24 2.71 -2.56
CA PRO A 65 -11.40 2.95 -1.71
C PRO A 65 -11.76 1.66 -0.94
N ALA A 66 -12.08 1.81 0.35
CA ALA A 66 -12.47 0.67 1.17
C ALA A 66 -13.92 0.23 0.90
N SER A 67 -14.77 1.14 0.43
CA SER A 67 -16.20 0.89 0.21
C SER A 67 -16.77 1.83 -0.85
N ASN A 68 -17.85 1.40 -1.51
CA ASN A 68 -18.62 2.24 -2.43
C ASN A 68 -19.67 3.12 -1.71
N ARG A 69 -19.86 2.94 -0.41
CA ARG A 69 -20.83 3.72 0.36
C ARG A 69 -20.26 5.09 0.69
N ALA A 70 -21.06 6.15 0.43
CA ALA A 70 -20.65 7.53 0.66
C ALA A 70 -20.20 7.81 2.11
N VAL A 71 -20.81 7.13 3.09
CA VAL A 71 -20.45 7.29 4.50
C VAL A 71 -18.98 6.89 4.80
N TYR A 72 -18.37 6.08 3.92
CA TYR A 72 -16.99 5.62 4.04
C TYR A 72 -16.04 6.30 3.04
N ASN A 73 -16.39 7.46 2.50
CA ASN A 73 -15.56 8.18 1.53
C ASN A 73 -14.16 8.53 2.06
N GLY A 74 -14.02 8.65 3.36
CA GLY A 74 -12.73 8.95 4.01
C GLY A 74 -11.98 7.73 4.51
N VAL A 75 -12.37 6.53 4.07
CA VAL A 75 -11.69 5.28 4.42
C VAL A 75 -11.02 4.70 3.18
N ALA A 76 -9.72 4.43 3.27
CA ALA A 76 -8.95 3.89 2.14
C ALA A 76 -7.98 2.81 2.58
N GLU A 77 -7.63 1.93 1.64
CA GLU A 77 -6.70 0.84 1.87
C GLU A 77 -5.35 1.14 1.25
N VAL A 78 -4.30 0.86 2.01
CA VAL A 78 -2.90 1.10 1.61
C VAL A 78 -2.40 -0.02 0.71
N SER A 79 -1.73 0.35 -0.38
CA SER A 79 -0.85 -0.52 -1.15
C SER A 79 0.53 0.12 -1.19
N ILE A 80 1.57 -0.63 -0.85
CA ILE A 80 2.95 -0.16 -0.82
C ILE A 80 3.89 -1.27 -1.26
N TYR A 81 4.79 -0.96 -2.18
CA TYR A 81 5.70 -1.92 -2.79
C TYR A 81 7.07 -1.30 -2.99
N ILE A 82 8.12 -2.05 -2.67
CA ILE A 82 9.52 -1.63 -2.79
C ILE A 82 10.23 -2.59 -3.74
N ALA A 83 11.06 -2.05 -4.62
CA ALA A 83 11.89 -2.86 -5.50
C ALA A 83 12.80 -3.77 -4.69
N LYS A 84 12.93 -5.02 -5.11
CA LYS A 84 13.63 -6.09 -4.38
C LYS A 84 15.05 -5.71 -3.96
N ASN A 85 15.78 -5.04 -4.84
CA ASN A 85 17.18 -4.66 -4.58
C ASN A 85 17.31 -3.46 -3.63
N TYR A 86 16.20 -2.85 -3.25
CA TYR A 86 16.16 -1.66 -2.38
C TYR A 86 15.48 -1.95 -1.04
N ALA A 87 15.34 -3.22 -0.68
CA ALA A 87 14.85 -3.62 0.65
C ALA A 87 15.82 -3.13 1.74
N ASN A 88 15.28 -2.78 2.91
CA ASN A 88 16.04 -2.33 4.08
C ASN A 88 16.78 -0.98 3.94
N TYR A 89 16.37 -0.15 2.99
CA TYR A 89 16.85 1.23 2.84
C TYR A 89 15.94 2.28 3.49
N GLY A 90 14.92 1.86 4.22
CA GLY A 90 13.97 2.78 4.85
C GLY A 90 12.94 3.37 3.88
N ILE A 91 12.88 2.91 2.66
CA ILE A 91 12.00 3.44 1.61
C ILE A 91 10.53 3.24 1.97
N GLY A 92 10.17 2.05 2.46
CA GLY A 92 8.80 1.74 2.85
C GLY A 92 8.28 2.65 3.95
N ASN A 93 9.10 2.93 4.95
CA ASN A 93 8.75 3.85 6.02
C ASN A 93 8.53 5.27 5.49
N SER A 94 9.41 5.75 4.62
CA SER A 94 9.30 7.09 4.03
C SER A 94 8.06 7.21 3.13
N LEU A 95 7.77 6.20 2.30
CA LEU A 95 6.57 6.17 1.47
C LEU A 95 5.30 6.18 2.32
N LEU A 96 5.24 5.36 3.36
CA LEU A 96 4.06 5.28 4.20
C LEU A 96 3.82 6.58 4.97
N SER A 97 4.87 7.18 5.50
CA SER A 97 4.79 8.49 6.17
C SER A 97 4.25 9.58 5.24
N GLU A 98 4.75 9.65 4.00
CA GLU A 98 4.27 10.63 3.02
C GLU A 98 2.84 10.32 2.55
N LEU A 99 2.50 9.04 2.39
CA LEU A 99 1.15 8.62 2.03
C LEU A 99 0.13 9.06 3.11
N ILE A 100 0.49 8.95 4.38
CA ILE A 100 -0.35 9.40 5.49
C ILE A 100 -0.61 10.91 5.37
N SER A 101 0.45 11.71 5.19
CA SER A 101 0.31 13.16 5.03
C SER A 101 -0.56 13.53 3.84
N SER A 102 -0.32 12.88 2.70
CA SER A 102 -1.11 13.09 1.48
C SER A 102 -2.58 12.73 1.70
N SER A 103 -2.85 11.63 2.40
CA SER A 103 -4.22 11.19 2.69
C SER A 103 -4.98 12.16 3.58
N GLU A 104 -4.32 12.71 4.59
CA GLU A 104 -4.93 13.71 5.46
C GLU A 104 -5.23 15.01 4.70
N ASN A 105 -4.36 15.44 3.80
CA ASN A 105 -4.59 16.60 2.93
C ASN A 105 -5.81 16.40 2.02
N GLU A 106 -6.14 15.17 1.68
CA GLU A 106 -7.32 14.83 0.88
C GLU A 106 -8.57 14.52 1.72
N GLY A 107 -8.49 14.72 3.03
CA GLY A 107 -9.63 14.51 3.94
C GLY A 107 -9.92 13.05 4.26
N ILE A 108 -8.97 12.16 4.05
CA ILE A 108 -9.11 10.74 4.38
C ILE A 108 -8.81 10.55 5.88
N TRP A 109 -9.80 10.07 6.62
CA TRP A 109 -9.70 9.97 8.08
C TRP A 109 -9.24 8.61 8.59
N THR A 110 -9.37 7.54 7.78
CA THR A 110 -8.95 6.19 8.16
C THR A 110 -8.18 5.52 7.04
N LEU A 111 -7.01 4.99 7.36
CA LEU A 111 -6.26 4.08 6.49
C LEU A 111 -6.30 2.68 7.09
N GLN A 112 -6.55 1.70 6.23
CA GLN A 112 -6.51 0.29 6.61
C GLN A 112 -5.48 -0.46 5.77
N ALA A 113 -5.00 -1.57 6.29
CA ALA A 113 -4.09 -2.46 5.58
C ALA A 113 -4.40 -3.92 5.93
N GLY A 114 -4.43 -4.76 4.91
CA GLY A 114 -4.48 -6.21 5.08
C GLY A 114 -3.11 -6.78 4.75
N ILE A 115 -2.47 -7.41 5.71
CA ILE A 115 -1.07 -7.83 5.60
C ILE A 115 -0.96 -9.31 5.93
N PHE A 116 -0.26 -10.08 5.09
CA PHE A 116 0.07 -11.45 5.46
C PHE A 116 0.93 -11.46 6.72
N PRO A 117 0.63 -12.28 7.73
CA PRO A 117 1.41 -12.33 8.98
C PRO A 117 2.90 -12.61 8.76
N GLU A 118 3.24 -13.29 7.67
CA GLU A 118 4.61 -13.62 7.29
C GLU A 118 5.38 -12.40 6.77
N ASN A 119 4.68 -11.34 6.39
CA ASN A 119 5.29 -10.10 5.93
C ASN A 119 5.61 -9.19 7.11
N GLU A 120 6.59 -9.61 7.91
CA GLU A 120 6.97 -8.93 9.15
C GLU A 120 7.47 -7.50 8.91
N SER A 121 8.16 -7.25 7.81
CA SER A 121 8.67 -5.92 7.47
C SER A 121 7.54 -4.92 7.23
N SER A 122 6.47 -5.35 6.55
CA SER A 122 5.28 -4.52 6.33
C SER A 122 4.56 -4.21 7.65
N ILE A 123 4.39 -5.21 8.50
CA ILE A 123 3.79 -5.02 9.82
C ILE A 123 4.60 -4.01 10.64
N ALA A 124 5.92 -4.11 10.60
CA ALA A 124 6.81 -3.22 11.36
C ALA A 124 6.67 -1.76 10.91
N ILE A 125 6.67 -1.49 9.59
CA ILE A 125 6.53 -0.10 9.11
C ILE A 125 5.14 0.47 9.37
N HIS A 126 4.10 -0.33 9.28
CA HIS A 126 2.75 0.11 9.63
C HIS A 126 2.63 0.42 11.12
N THR A 127 3.14 -0.44 11.98
CA THR A 127 3.17 -0.20 13.44
C THR A 127 3.92 1.09 13.77
N LYS A 128 5.09 1.28 13.16
CA LYS A 128 5.91 2.49 13.36
C LYS A 128 5.18 3.77 12.94
N ASN A 129 4.29 3.69 11.96
CA ASN A 129 3.53 4.83 11.45
C ASN A 129 2.13 4.95 12.09
N GLY A 130 1.92 4.35 13.24
CA GLY A 130 0.70 4.54 14.03
C GLY A 130 -0.47 3.65 13.69
N PHE A 131 -0.26 2.62 12.87
CA PHE A 131 -1.30 1.61 12.63
C PHE A 131 -1.38 0.67 13.82
N LYS A 132 -2.60 0.29 14.18
CA LYS A 132 -2.89 -0.67 15.24
C LYS A 132 -3.40 -1.97 14.64
N LYS A 133 -3.05 -3.09 15.25
CA LYS A 133 -3.60 -4.40 14.90
C LYS A 133 -5.06 -4.47 15.35
N LEU A 134 -5.97 -4.73 14.41
CA LEU A 134 -7.39 -4.92 14.71
C LEU A 134 -7.72 -6.39 14.97
N GLY A 135 -7.11 -7.27 14.21
CA GLY A 135 -7.35 -8.70 14.34
C GLY A 135 -6.77 -9.50 13.20
N LEU A 136 -6.64 -10.80 13.46
CA LEU A 136 -6.22 -11.79 12.49
C LEU A 136 -7.45 -12.45 11.88
N ARG A 137 -7.63 -12.33 10.58
CA ARG A 137 -8.68 -13.04 9.84
C ARG A 137 -8.11 -14.35 9.32
N LYS A 138 -8.48 -15.42 10.00
CA LYS A 138 -7.95 -16.76 9.68
C LYS A 138 -8.57 -17.30 8.40
N LYS A 139 -7.74 -17.88 7.55
CA LYS A 139 -8.14 -18.57 6.31
C LYS A 139 -9.08 -17.69 5.48
N LEU A 140 -8.71 -16.42 5.32
CA LEU A 140 -9.52 -15.44 4.62
C LEU A 140 -9.59 -15.69 3.12
N GLY A 141 -8.50 -16.15 2.53
CA GLY A 141 -8.39 -16.44 1.10
C GLY A 141 -7.47 -17.61 0.83
N LYS A 142 -7.65 -18.21 -0.33
CA LYS A 142 -6.83 -19.36 -0.77
C LYS A 142 -5.87 -18.90 -1.86
N MET A 143 -4.60 -19.24 -1.70
CA MET A 143 -3.55 -18.89 -2.64
C MET A 143 -2.70 -20.12 -2.92
N ASN A 144 -2.61 -20.51 -4.20
CA ASN A 144 -1.86 -21.70 -4.64
C ASN A 144 -2.22 -22.96 -3.82
N GLY A 145 -3.52 -23.16 -3.59
CA GLY A 145 -4.04 -24.29 -2.84
C GLY A 145 -3.91 -24.18 -1.32
N VAL A 146 -3.34 -23.12 -0.79
CA VAL A 146 -3.11 -22.90 0.65
C VAL A 146 -4.02 -21.79 1.18
N TRP A 147 -4.74 -22.06 2.25
CA TRP A 147 -5.50 -21.04 2.97
C TRP A 147 -4.55 -20.10 3.72
N ARG A 148 -4.75 -18.79 3.52
CA ARG A 148 -3.88 -17.76 4.10
C ARG A 148 -4.66 -16.88 5.07
N ASP A 149 -4.01 -16.54 6.16
CA ASP A 149 -4.50 -15.58 7.14
C ASP A 149 -4.11 -14.17 6.71
N ILE A 150 -4.93 -13.17 7.13
CA ILE A 150 -4.63 -11.75 6.92
C ILE A 150 -4.73 -11.03 8.26
N LEU A 151 -3.66 -10.31 8.61
CA LEU A 151 -3.66 -9.37 9.72
C LEU A 151 -4.23 -8.04 9.24
N PHE A 152 -5.35 -7.62 9.85
CA PHE A 152 -5.91 -6.29 9.59
C PHE A 152 -5.32 -5.27 10.55
N MET A 153 -4.87 -4.15 9.98
CA MET A 153 -4.33 -3.01 10.71
C MET A 153 -5.06 -1.73 10.29
N GLU A 154 -5.11 -0.75 11.17
CA GLU A 154 -5.82 0.50 10.93
C GLU A 154 -5.10 1.67 11.57
N ARG A 155 -5.10 2.80 10.89
CA ARG A 155 -4.69 4.10 11.46
C ARG A 155 -5.84 5.09 11.33
N ARG A 156 -6.27 5.64 12.46
CA ARG A 156 -7.27 6.72 12.49
C ARG A 156 -6.57 8.06 12.59
N SER A 157 -6.86 8.98 11.67
CA SER A 157 -6.31 10.33 11.70
C SER A 157 -6.76 11.09 12.96
N GLN A 158 -5.85 11.89 13.52
CA GLN A 158 -6.13 12.82 14.61
C GLN A 158 -6.20 14.26 14.10
N VAL A 159 -6.10 14.46 12.79
CA VAL A 159 -6.04 15.76 12.11
C VAL A 159 -7.33 16.04 11.36
N VAL A 160 -7.88 15.03 10.67
CA VAL A 160 -9.09 15.17 9.86
C VAL A 160 -10.17 14.19 10.35
N GLY A 161 -11.43 14.56 10.11
CA GLY A 161 -12.57 13.75 10.53
C GLY A 161 -12.76 13.71 12.07
N ILE A 162 -12.36 14.77 12.75
CA ILE A 162 -12.45 14.92 14.21
C ILE A 162 -13.69 15.70 14.62
#